data_e31fbb30e241eff9e3347cc33d930727
#
_entry.id   e31fbb30e241eff9e3347cc33d930727
#
_cell.length_a   1.000
_cell.length_b   1.000
_cell.length_c   1.000
_cell.angle_alpha   90.00
_cell.angle_beta   90.00
_cell.angle_gamma   90.00
#
_symmetry.space_group_name_H-M   'P 1'
#
loop_
_entity.id
_entity.type
_entity.pdbx_description
1 polymer ?
#
loop_
_entity_poly.entity_id
_entity_poly.type
_entity_poly.pdbx_seq_one_letter_code
_entity_poly.pdbx_strand_id
1 'polypeptide(L)'
;MYLKEYLEQFGDKKIKLFVDMDGVVADYIFGSAQDYDKKRPLYDNIDKLEIVSEMSNVEMFIFSATRYSSGFAQKHWWLDTYAPFFKKENRIIISREDNNMRDSSILKAEYLANYERDGSVLILIDDDPKNLKDVRSLNEDIILLKDSVLVDDTARKLRDELSTEKGARVNVKKLEK
;
A
#
# COMPACT_ATOMS: atom_id res chain seq x y z
N MET A 1 -5.57 -12.83 5.06
CA MET A 1 -6.50 -12.42 3.97
C MET A 1 -5.66 -11.57 3.02
N TYR A 2 -5.62 -11.92 1.77
CA TYR A 2 -4.86 -11.21 0.74
C TYR A 2 -5.55 -9.91 0.38
N LEU A 3 -4.80 -8.88 0.01
CA LEU A 3 -5.40 -7.61 -0.41
C LEU A 3 -6.43 -7.83 -1.53
N LYS A 4 -6.09 -8.63 -2.56
CA LYS A 4 -7.01 -8.95 -3.66
C LYS A 4 -8.32 -9.57 -3.15
N GLU A 5 -8.23 -10.63 -2.34
CA GLU A 5 -9.41 -11.30 -1.75
C GLU A 5 -10.24 -10.33 -0.88
N TYR A 6 -9.57 -9.41 -0.19
CA TYR A 6 -10.27 -8.38 0.58
C TYR A 6 -11.03 -7.42 -0.33
N LEU A 7 -10.43 -7.00 -1.45
CA LEU A 7 -11.06 -6.09 -2.40
C LEU A 7 -12.22 -6.77 -3.16
N GLU A 8 -12.13 -8.06 -3.46
CA GLU A 8 -13.19 -8.83 -4.11
C GLU A 8 -14.50 -8.87 -3.28
N GLN A 9 -14.43 -8.66 -1.96
CA GLN A 9 -15.63 -8.60 -1.11
C GLN A 9 -16.54 -7.40 -1.41
N PHE A 10 -16.04 -6.38 -2.09
CA PHE A 10 -16.83 -5.21 -2.48
C PHE A 10 -17.63 -5.43 -3.79
N GLY A 11 -17.45 -6.59 -4.45
CA GLY A 11 -18.14 -6.91 -5.71
C GLY A 11 -17.82 -5.88 -6.80
N ASP A 12 -18.86 -5.41 -7.48
CA ASP A 12 -18.73 -4.45 -8.60
C ASP A 12 -18.59 -2.98 -8.16
N LYS A 13 -18.51 -2.70 -6.87
CA LYS A 13 -18.33 -1.32 -6.38
C LYS A 13 -16.99 -0.78 -6.83
N LYS A 14 -16.99 0.46 -7.31
CA LYS A 14 -15.74 1.16 -7.59
C LYS A 14 -14.93 1.36 -6.32
N ILE A 15 -13.65 1.10 -6.40
CA ILE A 15 -12.70 1.23 -5.30
C ILE A 15 -11.62 2.23 -5.72
N LYS A 16 -11.35 3.21 -4.87
CA LYS A 16 -10.19 4.10 -4.98
C LYS A 16 -9.20 3.71 -3.90
N LEU A 17 -8.10 3.10 -4.31
CA LEU A 17 -7.06 2.57 -3.45
C LEU A 17 -5.88 3.54 -3.40
N PHE A 18 -5.74 4.24 -2.29
CA PHE A 18 -4.61 5.12 -1.98
C PHE A 18 -3.51 4.31 -1.32
N VAL A 19 -2.30 4.38 -1.84
CA VAL A 19 -1.15 3.61 -1.37
C VAL A 19 -0.02 4.57 -1.03
N ASP A 20 0.49 4.52 0.20
CA ASP A 20 1.70 5.28 0.52
C ASP A 20 2.92 4.71 -0.23
N MET A 21 3.90 5.55 -0.43
CA MET A 21 5.13 5.15 -1.13
C MET A 21 6.18 4.62 -0.16
N ASP A 22 6.56 5.45 0.81
CA ASP A 22 7.66 5.18 1.73
C ASP A 22 7.23 4.19 2.80
N GLY A 23 7.91 3.06 2.92
CA GLY A 23 7.53 1.96 3.82
C GLY A 23 6.52 0.98 3.24
N VAL A 24 5.84 1.32 2.11
CA VAL A 24 4.86 0.43 1.46
C VAL A 24 5.37 -0.14 0.15
N VAL A 25 5.80 0.68 -0.81
CA VAL A 25 6.38 0.23 -2.09
C VAL A 25 7.88 0.48 -2.17
N ALA A 26 8.37 1.54 -1.51
CA ALA A 26 9.77 1.88 -1.39
C ALA A 26 10.24 1.71 0.06
N ASP A 27 11.45 1.23 0.25
CA ASP A 27 12.05 1.04 1.57
C ASP A 27 12.12 2.38 2.33
N TYR A 28 11.83 2.34 3.63
CA TYR A 28 11.97 3.48 4.53
C TYR A 28 13.29 3.35 5.32
N ILE A 29 14.29 4.14 4.94
CA ILE A 29 15.55 4.20 5.68
C ILE A 29 15.57 5.50 6.50
N PHE A 30 15.58 5.36 7.83
CA PHE A 30 15.67 6.51 8.72
C PHE A 30 16.97 7.30 8.47
N GLY A 31 16.86 8.60 8.24
CA GLY A 31 18.01 9.48 7.97
C GLY A 31 18.33 9.73 6.50
N SER A 32 17.87 8.88 5.57
CA SER A 32 18.02 9.07 4.11
C SER A 32 16.72 9.50 3.42
N ALA A 33 15.82 10.14 4.16
CA ALA A 33 14.46 10.42 3.74
C ALA A 33 14.31 11.34 2.50
N GLN A 34 15.41 11.85 1.94
CA GLN A 34 15.38 12.80 0.82
C GLN A 34 15.94 12.24 -0.49
N ASP A 35 16.61 11.09 -0.45
CA ASP A 35 17.16 10.42 -1.63
C ASP A 35 16.14 9.41 -2.17
N TYR A 36 15.01 9.92 -2.67
CA TYR A 36 13.90 9.05 -3.10
C TYR A 36 14.27 8.15 -4.26
N ASP A 37 15.14 8.61 -5.17
CA ASP A 37 15.66 7.85 -6.30
C ASP A 37 16.55 6.67 -5.90
N LYS A 38 17.12 6.68 -4.70
CA LYS A 38 18.00 5.62 -4.19
C LYS A 38 17.28 4.60 -3.30
N LYS A 39 16.01 4.79 -3.02
CA LYS A 39 15.25 3.88 -2.18
C LYS A 39 15.09 2.52 -2.86
N ARG A 40 15.32 1.46 -2.08
CA ARG A 40 15.15 0.09 -2.57
C ARG A 40 13.67 -0.22 -2.78
N PRO A 41 13.26 -0.80 -3.91
CA PRO A 41 11.90 -1.26 -4.13
C PRO A 41 11.57 -2.47 -3.25
N LEU A 42 10.37 -2.49 -2.71
CA LEU A 42 9.78 -3.62 -1.98
C LEU A 42 9.02 -4.48 -2.99
N TYR A 43 9.74 -5.27 -3.76
CA TYR A 43 9.22 -6.02 -4.91
C TYR A 43 8.00 -6.88 -4.58
N ASP A 44 8.02 -7.60 -3.44
CA ASP A 44 6.88 -8.43 -3.04
C ASP A 44 5.57 -7.64 -2.87
N ASN A 45 5.67 -6.40 -2.38
CA ASN A 45 4.52 -5.52 -2.25
C ASN A 45 4.11 -4.94 -3.61
N ILE A 46 5.09 -4.57 -4.44
CA ILE A 46 4.86 -4.03 -5.79
C ILE A 46 4.14 -5.06 -6.65
N ASP A 47 4.61 -6.31 -6.68
CA ASP A 47 4.01 -7.40 -7.47
C ASP A 47 2.55 -7.64 -7.07
N LYS A 48 2.23 -7.59 -5.78
CA LYS A 48 0.85 -7.74 -5.30
C LYS A 48 -0.04 -6.56 -5.70
N LEU A 49 0.49 -5.35 -5.64
CA LEU A 49 -0.23 -4.16 -6.07
C LEU A 49 -0.43 -4.14 -7.59
N GLU A 50 0.55 -4.63 -8.37
CA GLU A 50 0.40 -4.79 -9.82
C GLU A 50 -0.77 -5.72 -10.16
N ILE A 51 -0.88 -6.87 -9.47
CA ILE A 51 -2.03 -7.79 -9.63
C ILE A 51 -3.36 -7.08 -9.32
N VAL A 52 -3.39 -6.25 -8.27
CA VAL A 52 -4.59 -5.47 -7.91
C VAL A 52 -4.90 -4.40 -8.95
N SER A 53 -3.89 -3.82 -9.60
CA SER A 53 -4.06 -2.81 -10.65
C SER A 53 -4.80 -3.34 -11.89
N GLU A 54 -4.83 -4.65 -12.09
CA GLU A 54 -5.56 -5.32 -13.19
C GLU A 54 -7.06 -5.49 -12.90
N MET A 55 -7.52 -5.24 -11.67
CA MET A 55 -8.94 -5.32 -11.31
C MET A 55 -9.69 -4.13 -11.92
N SER A 56 -10.71 -4.42 -12.73
CA SER A 56 -11.45 -3.41 -13.52
C SER A 56 -12.22 -2.38 -12.67
N ASN A 57 -12.53 -2.72 -11.42
CA ASN A 57 -13.25 -1.86 -10.48
C ASN A 57 -12.33 -1.13 -9.50
N VAL A 58 -11.00 -1.29 -9.62
CA VAL A 58 -10.01 -0.65 -8.74
C VAL A 58 -9.25 0.44 -9.49
N GLU A 59 -9.31 1.64 -8.98
CA GLU A 59 -8.47 2.76 -9.39
C GLU A 59 -7.41 3.01 -8.31
N MET A 60 -6.14 2.94 -8.69
CA MET A 60 -5.04 3.04 -7.75
C MET A 60 -4.37 4.40 -7.79
N PHE A 61 -4.03 4.89 -6.60
CA PHE A 61 -3.36 6.17 -6.39
C PHE A 61 -2.09 5.95 -5.54
N ILE A 62 -0.98 6.59 -5.91
CA ILE A 62 0.08 6.88 -4.95
C ILE A 62 -0.36 8.06 -4.10
N PHE A 63 -0.23 7.93 -2.78
CA PHE A 63 -0.60 8.98 -1.84
C PHE A 63 0.52 9.20 -0.82
N SER A 64 1.47 10.02 -1.16
CA SER A 64 2.71 10.17 -0.42
C SER A 64 2.99 11.62 -0.07
N ALA A 65 3.87 11.83 0.92
CA ALA A 65 4.37 13.16 1.26
C ALA A 65 5.88 13.27 0.99
N THR A 66 6.34 14.48 0.71
CA THR A 66 7.76 14.81 0.65
C THR A 66 8.06 16.00 1.54
N ARG A 67 9.30 16.11 2.04
CA ARG A 67 9.70 17.26 2.84
C ARG A 67 9.78 18.53 2.00
N TYR A 68 10.37 18.40 0.81
CA TYR A 68 10.60 19.50 -0.12
C TYR A 68 9.99 19.19 -1.49
N SER A 69 9.56 20.22 -2.19
CA SER A 69 9.02 20.09 -3.56
C SER A 69 10.04 19.53 -4.56
N SER A 70 11.35 19.72 -4.30
CA SER A 70 12.43 19.09 -5.09
C SER A 70 12.39 17.57 -5.11
N GLY A 71 11.73 16.93 -4.15
CA GLY A 71 11.53 15.47 -4.12
C GLY A 71 10.51 14.93 -5.12
N PHE A 72 9.69 15.78 -5.75
CA PHE A 72 8.66 15.34 -6.70
C PHE A 72 9.25 14.60 -7.88
N ALA A 73 10.26 15.17 -8.53
CA ALA A 73 10.89 14.57 -9.70
C ALA A 73 11.50 13.20 -9.38
N GLN A 74 12.15 13.06 -8.22
CA GLN A 74 12.74 11.80 -7.77
C GLN A 74 11.68 10.72 -7.51
N LYS A 75 10.57 11.08 -6.82
CA LYS A 75 9.46 10.14 -6.58
C LYS A 75 8.80 9.72 -7.90
N HIS A 76 8.58 10.64 -8.83
CA HIS A 76 8.03 10.31 -10.14
C HIS A 76 8.95 9.39 -10.94
N TRP A 77 10.26 9.69 -10.98
CA TRP A 77 11.25 8.84 -11.64
C TRP A 77 11.28 7.43 -11.02
N TRP A 78 11.27 7.35 -9.70
CA TRP A 78 11.25 6.07 -8.99
C TRP A 78 10.01 5.24 -9.34
N LEU A 79 8.83 5.85 -9.35
CA LEU A 79 7.57 5.21 -9.71
C LEU A 79 7.55 4.78 -11.18
N ASP A 80 8.09 5.60 -12.09
CA ASP A 80 8.22 5.23 -13.51
C ASP A 80 9.12 4.02 -13.69
N THR A 81 10.12 3.86 -12.82
CA THR A 81 11.11 2.78 -12.90
C THR A 81 10.62 1.47 -12.29
N TYR A 82 10.00 1.52 -11.10
CA TYR A 82 9.72 0.32 -10.30
C TYR A 82 8.25 -0.03 -10.16
N ALA A 83 7.34 0.92 -10.36
CA ALA A 83 5.90 0.72 -10.21
C ALA A 83 5.10 1.52 -11.26
N PRO A 84 5.35 1.29 -12.58
CA PRO A 84 4.78 2.09 -13.66
C PRO A 84 3.27 1.95 -13.80
N PHE A 85 2.64 0.94 -13.21
CA PHE A 85 1.19 0.75 -13.19
C PHE A 85 0.46 1.84 -12.38
N PHE A 86 1.14 2.57 -11.48
CA PHE A 86 0.59 3.79 -10.92
C PHE A 86 0.65 4.92 -11.95
N LYS A 87 -0.48 5.21 -12.59
CA LYS A 87 -0.59 6.24 -13.63
C LYS A 87 -0.15 7.61 -13.10
N LYS A 88 0.46 8.42 -13.96
CA LYS A 88 0.99 9.74 -13.56
C LYS A 88 -0.07 10.67 -12.98
N GLU A 89 -1.26 10.67 -13.56
CA GLU A 89 -2.42 11.44 -13.12
C GLU A 89 -2.95 11.04 -11.73
N ASN A 90 -2.63 9.82 -11.30
CA ASN A 90 -3.06 9.28 -10.01
C ASN A 90 -1.95 9.32 -8.93
N ARG A 91 -0.89 10.10 -9.15
CA ARG A 91 0.21 10.26 -8.18
C ARG A 91 0.02 11.53 -7.39
N ILE A 92 -0.48 11.40 -6.18
CA ILE A 92 -0.72 12.50 -5.24
C ILE A 92 0.49 12.57 -4.31
N ILE A 93 1.35 13.55 -4.53
CA ILE A 93 2.54 13.79 -3.72
C ILE A 93 2.41 15.16 -3.07
N ILE A 94 2.36 15.21 -1.75
CA ILE A 94 2.13 16.44 -0.96
C ILE A 94 3.49 16.96 -0.47
N SER A 95 3.85 18.20 -0.81
CA SER A 95 5.02 18.86 -0.26
C SER A 95 4.71 19.48 1.09
N ARG A 96 5.52 19.16 2.10
CA ARG A 96 5.42 19.82 3.41
C ARG A 96 5.92 21.27 3.36
N GLU A 97 6.92 21.54 2.52
CA GLU A 97 7.45 22.88 2.27
C GLU A 97 6.34 23.83 1.81
N ASP A 98 5.55 23.41 0.82
CA ASP A 98 4.43 24.19 0.29
C ASP A 98 3.27 24.33 1.27
N ASN A 99 3.29 23.56 2.36
CA ASN A 99 2.29 23.54 3.42
C ASN A 99 2.87 23.96 4.79
N ASN A 100 3.78 24.95 4.81
CA ASN A 100 4.38 25.50 6.02
C ASN A 100 5.02 24.44 6.94
N MET A 101 5.63 23.41 6.38
CA MET A 101 6.30 22.32 7.09
C MET A 101 5.42 21.54 8.06
N ARG A 102 4.11 21.56 7.88
CA ARG A 102 3.15 20.80 8.69
C ARG A 102 3.42 19.29 8.60
N ASP A 103 2.95 18.55 9.57
CA ASP A 103 3.08 17.11 9.60
C ASP A 103 2.39 16.44 8.40
N SER A 104 3.06 15.46 7.80
CA SER A 104 2.53 14.69 6.66
C SER A 104 1.21 13.99 6.98
N SER A 105 1.06 13.49 8.21
CA SER A 105 -0.16 12.81 8.67
C SER A 105 -1.38 13.75 8.67
N ILE A 106 -1.19 14.99 9.11
CA ILE A 106 -2.25 16.00 9.09
C ILE A 106 -2.61 16.39 7.65
N LEU A 107 -1.60 16.61 6.80
CA LEU A 107 -1.81 16.96 5.40
C LEU A 107 -2.53 15.84 4.63
N LYS A 108 -2.17 14.59 4.87
CA LYS A 108 -2.86 13.43 4.31
C LYS A 108 -4.32 13.36 4.78
N ALA A 109 -4.56 13.56 6.07
CA ALA A 109 -5.91 13.52 6.64
C ALA A 109 -6.82 14.60 6.05
N GLU A 110 -6.34 15.84 5.96
CA GLU A 110 -7.08 16.96 5.38
C GLU A 110 -7.32 16.78 3.87
N TYR A 111 -6.31 16.29 3.14
CA TYR A 111 -6.48 16.01 1.71
C TYR A 111 -7.63 15.03 1.48
N LEU A 112 -7.63 13.91 2.21
CA LEU A 112 -8.69 12.90 2.10
C LEU A 112 -10.03 13.41 2.62
N ALA A 113 -10.08 14.30 3.62
CA ALA A 113 -11.32 14.92 4.08
C ALA A 113 -11.97 15.81 3.01
N ASN A 114 -11.15 16.44 2.17
CA ASN A 114 -11.62 17.29 1.07
C ASN A 114 -11.72 16.51 -0.27
N TYR A 115 -11.37 15.21 -0.29
CA TYR A 115 -11.46 14.41 -1.50
C TYR A 115 -12.92 14.15 -1.87
N GLU A 116 -13.25 14.26 -3.16
CA GLU A 116 -14.61 14.10 -3.67
C GLU A 116 -15.17 12.69 -3.38
N ARG A 117 -16.38 12.65 -2.83
CA ARG A 117 -17.13 11.41 -2.56
C ARG A 117 -18.08 11.11 -3.70
N ASP A 118 -17.63 10.31 -4.68
CA ASP A 118 -18.39 9.92 -5.86
C ASP A 118 -19.13 8.56 -5.71
N GLY A 119 -19.22 8.07 -4.47
CA GLY A 119 -19.81 6.78 -4.14
C GLY A 119 -18.85 5.59 -4.24
N SER A 120 -17.60 5.81 -4.62
CA SER A 120 -16.55 4.79 -4.55
C SER A 120 -16.18 4.44 -3.11
N VAL A 121 -15.76 3.21 -2.90
CA VAL A 121 -15.14 2.79 -1.63
C VAL A 121 -13.73 3.36 -1.58
N LEU A 122 -13.41 4.15 -0.56
CA LEU A 122 -12.07 4.71 -0.38
C LEU A 122 -11.28 3.85 0.60
N ILE A 123 -10.08 3.46 0.20
CA ILE A 123 -9.17 2.61 1.01
C ILE A 123 -7.79 3.27 1.01
N LEU A 124 -7.17 3.36 2.19
CA LEU A 124 -5.78 3.82 2.33
C LEU A 124 -4.93 2.68 2.89
N ILE A 125 -3.79 2.41 2.24
CA ILE A 125 -2.70 1.56 2.76
C ILE A 125 -1.53 2.46 3.15
N ASP A 126 -1.10 2.39 4.40
CA ASP A 126 0.01 3.19 4.93
C ASP A 126 0.74 2.40 6.03
N ASP A 127 2.07 2.52 6.12
CA ASP A 127 2.88 1.84 7.11
C ASP A 127 2.96 2.60 8.45
N ASP A 128 2.74 3.92 8.42
CA ASP A 128 2.81 4.77 9.61
C ASP A 128 1.47 4.79 10.39
N PRO A 129 1.42 4.21 11.61
CA PRO A 129 0.23 4.26 12.45
C PRO A 129 -0.27 5.68 12.74
N LYS A 130 0.64 6.68 12.72
CA LYS A 130 0.26 8.08 12.94
C LYS A 130 -0.56 8.60 11.77
N ASN A 131 -0.15 8.30 10.52
CA ASN A 131 -0.90 8.66 9.34
C ASN A 131 -2.32 8.06 9.40
N LEU A 132 -2.42 6.76 9.68
CA LEU A 132 -3.71 6.07 9.79
C LEU A 132 -4.59 6.68 10.89
N LYS A 133 -4.01 7.00 12.05
CA LYS A 133 -4.75 7.62 13.17
C LYS A 133 -5.30 9.00 12.79
N ASP A 134 -4.47 9.86 12.22
CA ASP A 134 -4.87 11.23 11.88
C ASP A 134 -5.90 11.22 10.74
N VAL A 135 -5.75 10.32 9.74
CA VAL A 135 -6.78 10.12 8.71
C VAL A 135 -8.10 9.67 9.33
N ARG A 136 -8.09 8.69 10.26
CA ARG A 136 -9.30 8.22 10.94
C ARG A 136 -10.01 9.34 11.69
N SER A 137 -9.26 10.28 12.28
CA SER A 137 -9.85 11.38 13.07
C SER A 137 -10.70 12.36 12.24
N LEU A 138 -10.46 12.46 10.94
CA LEU A 138 -11.18 13.35 10.02
C LEU A 138 -12.03 12.61 8.98
N ASN A 139 -11.89 11.28 8.85
CA ASN A 139 -12.47 10.49 7.76
C ASN A 139 -12.98 9.15 8.28
N GLU A 140 -14.21 9.12 8.80
CA GLU A 140 -14.82 7.89 9.35
C GLU A 140 -15.15 6.86 8.26
N ASP A 141 -15.40 7.32 7.03
CA ASP A 141 -15.84 6.53 5.88
C ASP A 141 -14.70 5.84 5.12
N ILE A 142 -13.44 6.20 5.39
CA ILE A 142 -12.28 5.61 4.73
C ILE A 142 -11.84 4.32 5.43
N ILE A 143 -11.66 3.27 4.66
CA ILE A 143 -11.07 2.01 5.15
C ILE A 143 -9.56 2.18 5.24
N LEU A 144 -9.02 1.94 6.43
CA LEU A 144 -7.59 2.08 6.70
C LEU A 144 -6.96 0.70 6.87
N LEU A 145 -5.96 0.42 6.07
CA LEU A 145 -5.21 -0.83 6.09
C LEU A 145 -3.73 -0.51 6.39
N LYS A 146 -3.12 -1.31 7.24
CA LYS A 146 -1.69 -1.27 7.44
C LYS A 146 -0.99 -2.01 6.29
N ASP A 147 0.25 -1.61 5.96
CA ASP A 147 1.14 -2.26 4.98
C ASP A 147 1.23 -3.79 5.14
N SER A 148 1.08 -4.29 6.37
CA SER A 148 1.05 -5.73 6.67
C SER A 148 -0.01 -6.51 5.90
N VAL A 149 -1.04 -5.87 5.35
CA VAL A 149 -2.00 -6.49 4.43
C VAL A 149 -1.33 -7.02 3.15
N LEU A 150 -0.16 -6.48 2.81
CA LEU A 150 0.64 -6.90 1.66
C LEU A 150 1.64 -8.02 1.99
N VAL A 151 1.91 -8.32 3.26
CA VAL A 151 3.01 -9.20 3.69
C VAL A 151 2.56 -10.66 3.90
N ASP A 152 1.30 -10.94 3.94
CA ASP A 152 0.73 -12.10 4.64
C ASP A 152 0.90 -13.48 3.96
N ASP A 153 1.37 -13.56 2.72
CA ASP A 153 1.21 -14.78 1.93
C ASP A 153 2.27 -15.85 2.13
N THR A 154 3.51 -15.44 2.29
CA THR A 154 4.64 -16.39 2.28
C THR A 154 4.62 -17.30 3.51
N ALA A 155 4.30 -16.73 4.68
CA ALA A 155 4.26 -17.50 5.93
C ALA A 155 3.09 -18.48 5.99
N ARG A 156 1.95 -18.16 5.36
CA ARG A 156 0.79 -19.05 5.28
C ARG A 156 1.03 -20.19 4.30
N LYS A 157 1.53 -19.91 3.10
CA LYS A 157 1.92 -20.95 2.12
C LYS A 157 2.91 -21.92 2.70
N LEU A 158 3.99 -21.44 3.33
CA LEU A 158 4.96 -22.28 4.04
C LEU A 158 4.33 -23.12 5.13
N ARG A 159 3.38 -22.58 5.88
CA ARG A 159 2.66 -23.31 6.93
C ARG A 159 1.78 -24.40 6.36
N ASP A 160 1.08 -24.12 5.26
CA ASP A 160 0.20 -25.07 4.57
C ASP A 160 1.03 -26.19 3.90
N GLU A 161 2.15 -25.86 3.26
CA GLU A 161 3.10 -26.81 2.69
C GLU A 161 3.69 -27.73 3.78
N LEU A 162 4.17 -27.17 4.89
CA LEU A 162 4.68 -27.94 6.03
C LEU A 162 3.62 -28.81 6.70
N SER A 163 2.36 -28.37 6.71
CA SER A 163 1.24 -29.14 7.24
C SER A 163 0.90 -30.32 6.32
N THR A 164 0.96 -30.12 5.01
CA THR A 164 0.75 -31.16 4.00
C THR A 164 1.86 -32.20 4.04
N GLU A 165 3.13 -31.80 4.15
CA GLU A 165 4.25 -32.72 4.29
C GLU A 165 4.19 -33.54 5.59
N LYS A 166 3.81 -32.93 6.71
CA LYS A 166 3.60 -33.64 7.98
C LYS A 166 2.47 -34.63 7.88
N GLY A 167 1.37 -34.29 7.22
CA GLY A 167 0.24 -35.16 6.95
C GLY A 167 0.65 -36.35 6.06
N ALA A 168 1.45 -36.12 5.04
CA ALA A 168 1.97 -37.17 4.16
C ALA A 168 2.89 -38.16 4.92
N ARG A 169 3.81 -37.65 5.77
CA ARG A 169 4.71 -38.47 6.60
C ARG A 169 3.95 -39.34 7.64
N VAL A 170 2.86 -38.81 8.19
CA VAL A 170 2.02 -39.56 9.13
C VAL A 170 1.28 -40.71 8.42
N ASN A 171 0.82 -40.51 7.18
CA ASN A 171 0.15 -41.51 6.39
C ASN A 171 1.08 -42.64 5.92
N VAL A 172 2.33 -42.33 5.56
CA VAL A 172 3.35 -43.33 5.20
C VAL A 172 3.65 -44.27 6.40
N LYS A 173 3.79 -43.72 7.60
CA LYS A 173 4.03 -44.53 8.83
C LYS A 173 2.83 -45.43 9.23
N LYS A 174 1.63 -45.14 8.75
CA LYS A 174 0.44 -46.01 8.97
C LYS A 174 0.32 -47.17 7.96
N LEU A 175 1.00 -47.07 6.83
CA LEU A 175 0.99 -48.14 5.80
C LEU A 175 2.10 -49.18 6.01
N GLU A 176 3.07 -48.93 6.89
CA GLU A 176 4.17 -49.81 7.22
C GLU A 176 3.93 -50.64 8.50
N LYS A 177 2.72 -50.71 9.02
CA LYS A 177 2.25 -51.56 10.14
C LYS A 177 1.13 -52.51 9.68
#